data_9a58966196fcf5b1f2666b56ede82161
#
_entry.id   9a58966196fcf5b1f2666b56ede82161
#
_cell.length_a   1.000
_cell.length_b   1.000
_cell.length_c   1.000
_cell.angle_alpha   90.00
_cell.angle_beta   90.00
_cell.angle_gamma   90.00
#
_symmetry.space_group_name_H-M   'P 1'
#
loop_
_entity.id
_entity.type
_entity.pdbx_description
1 polymer ?
#
loop_
_entity_poly.entity_id
_entity_poly.type
_entity_poly.pdbx_seq_one_letter_code
_entity_poly.pdbx_strand_id
1 'polypeptide(L)'
;MCIRDRSNFTVFKTNHHKKHFLRAVLNLPSMLLYFSALVMMPIEKATAISFVVPFIVTILAVLFLGEKIYIYRSFALVLGFIGMLIILRPGIIEISLGVYMALASSFMWSIVIIITKTIAKDDSSITILSYGYTYMTIFSFIIALFYWQTPSFQTLIYLFFAGLFGTLLLSLIHI
;
A
#
# COMPACT_ATOMS: atom_id res chain seq x y z
N MET A 1 -4.15 18.00 20.00
CA MET A 1 -3.55 18.03 18.65
C MET A 1 -4.33 19.06 17.85
N CYS A 2 -3.78 20.28 17.69
CA CYS A 2 -4.50 21.39 17.08
C CYS A 2 -4.67 21.11 15.58
N ILE A 3 -5.92 21.00 15.15
CA ILE A 3 -6.33 21.07 13.75
C ILE A 3 -6.02 22.49 13.29
N ARG A 4 -4.86 22.69 12.71
CA ARG A 4 -4.53 23.93 12.00
C ARG A 4 -5.10 23.82 10.59
N ASP A 5 -6.42 23.77 10.53
CA ASP A 5 -7.16 23.95 9.28
C ASP A 5 -7.10 25.44 8.95
N ARG A 6 -6.33 25.78 7.93
CA ARG A 6 -6.52 27.00 7.17
C ARG A 6 -6.38 26.68 5.71
N SER A 7 -7.51 26.72 5.06
CA SER A 7 -7.78 26.86 3.64
C SER A 7 -6.80 27.80 2.95
N ASN A 8 -5.67 27.28 2.51
CA ASN A 8 -4.79 27.94 1.58
C ASN A 8 -4.12 26.86 0.71
N PHE A 9 -3.94 27.14 -0.55
CA PHE A 9 -3.19 26.36 -1.54
C PHE A 9 -1.78 25.91 -1.07
N THR A 10 -1.34 26.32 0.09
CA THR A 10 -0.11 25.86 0.80
C THR A 10 -0.15 24.38 1.18
N VAL A 11 -1.33 23.74 1.18
CA VAL A 11 -1.48 22.29 1.45
C VAL A 11 -0.74 21.44 0.40
N PHE A 12 -0.57 21.95 -0.82
CA PHE A 12 0.16 21.26 -1.89
C PHE A 12 1.66 21.57 -1.92
N LYS A 13 2.17 22.37 -0.98
CA LYS A 13 3.59 22.71 -0.94
C LYS A 13 4.36 21.65 -0.15
N THR A 14 5.21 20.88 -0.83
CA THR A 14 6.11 19.89 -0.22
C THR A 14 7.55 20.17 -0.60
N ASN A 15 8.48 19.88 0.30
CA ASN A 15 9.91 19.89 0.02
C ASN A 15 10.44 18.49 -0.35
N HIS A 16 9.55 17.47 -0.36
CA HIS A 16 9.93 16.08 -0.52
C HIS A 16 9.49 15.45 -1.86
N HIS A 17 9.45 16.23 -2.95
CA HIS A 17 9.03 15.76 -4.29
C HIS A 17 9.72 14.45 -4.71
N LYS A 18 11.04 14.32 -4.47
CA LYS A 18 11.79 13.11 -4.82
C LYS A 18 11.28 11.86 -4.07
N LYS A 19 10.94 12.01 -2.79
CA LYS A 19 10.40 10.90 -1.99
C LYS A 19 8.99 10.52 -2.44
N HIS A 20 8.14 11.49 -2.79
CA HIS A 20 6.81 11.24 -3.35
C HIS A 20 6.89 10.51 -4.69
N PHE A 21 7.81 10.92 -5.56
CA PHE A 21 8.05 10.25 -6.84
C PHE A 21 8.55 8.82 -6.63
N LEU A 22 9.58 8.62 -5.79
CA LEU A 22 10.13 7.30 -5.49
C LEU A 22 9.06 6.36 -4.92
N ARG A 23 8.22 6.88 -4.02
CA ARG A 23 7.08 6.15 -3.45
C ARG A 23 6.11 5.69 -4.55
N ALA A 24 5.78 6.55 -5.50
CA ALA A 24 4.87 6.22 -6.59
C ALA A 24 5.46 5.19 -7.55
N VAL A 25 6.75 5.32 -7.88
CA VAL A 25 7.49 4.36 -8.72
C VAL A 25 7.54 2.97 -8.09
N LEU A 26 7.65 2.86 -6.77
CA LEU A 26 7.63 1.58 -6.07
C LEU A 26 6.20 1.04 -5.86
N ASN A 27 5.23 1.93 -5.70
CA ASN A 27 3.85 1.56 -5.44
C ASN A 27 3.21 0.88 -6.65
N LEU A 28 3.43 1.40 -7.86
CA LEU A 28 2.84 0.86 -9.06
C LEU A 28 3.24 -0.60 -9.33
N PRO A 29 4.55 -0.97 -9.38
CA PRO A 29 4.95 -2.37 -9.54
C PRO A 29 4.45 -3.27 -8.40
N SER A 30 4.44 -2.77 -7.16
CA SER A 30 3.88 -3.50 -6.02
C SER A 30 2.42 -3.87 -6.27
N MET A 31 1.62 -2.91 -6.72
CA MET A 31 0.21 -3.12 -7.04
C MET A 31 0.02 -4.10 -8.21
N LEU A 32 0.79 -3.97 -9.28
CA LEU A 32 0.75 -4.88 -10.43
C LEU A 32 1.11 -6.32 -10.05
N LEU A 33 2.17 -6.50 -9.24
CA LEU A 33 2.57 -7.81 -8.74
C LEU A 33 1.48 -8.44 -7.86
N TYR A 34 0.83 -7.64 -7.01
CA TYR A 34 -0.25 -8.14 -6.16
C TYR A 34 -1.45 -8.59 -6.99
N PHE A 35 -1.89 -7.79 -7.95
CA PHE A 35 -2.98 -8.19 -8.83
C PHE A 35 -2.64 -9.40 -9.70
N SER A 36 -1.39 -9.50 -10.18
CA SER A 36 -0.93 -10.69 -10.89
C SER A 36 -0.97 -11.94 -10.00
N ALA A 37 -0.60 -11.80 -8.71
CA ALA A 37 -0.71 -12.88 -7.74
C ALA A 37 -2.18 -13.31 -7.52
N LEU A 38 -3.12 -12.35 -7.46
CA LEU A 38 -4.56 -12.63 -7.32
C LEU A 38 -5.15 -13.41 -8.50
N VAL A 39 -4.59 -13.25 -9.70
CA VAL A 39 -4.99 -14.05 -10.87
C VAL A 39 -4.47 -15.49 -10.78
N MET A 40 -3.33 -15.71 -10.11
CA MET A 40 -2.66 -17.01 -10.05
C MET A 40 -3.01 -17.84 -8.80
N MET A 41 -3.62 -17.23 -7.79
CA MET A 41 -3.96 -17.92 -6.54
C MET A 41 -5.26 -17.39 -5.93
N PRO A 42 -5.94 -18.19 -5.07
CA PRO A 42 -7.10 -17.73 -4.32
C PRO A 42 -6.80 -16.49 -3.46
N ILE A 43 -7.79 -15.58 -3.38
CA ILE A 43 -7.65 -14.29 -2.70
C ILE A 43 -7.29 -14.44 -1.22
N GLU A 44 -7.80 -15.47 -0.55
CA GLU A 44 -7.49 -15.76 0.85
C GLU A 44 -6.00 -16.07 1.06
N LYS A 45 -5.35 -16.76 0.12
CA LYS A 45 -3.91 -17.06 0.18
C LYS A 45 -3.07 -15.81 -0.07
N ALA A 46 -3.41 -15.04 -1.12
CA ALA A 46 -2.71 -13.79 -1.43
C ALA A 46 -2.82 -12.79 -0.29
N THR A 47 -4.00 -12.67 0.32
CA THR A 47 -4.23 -11.80 1.48
C THR A 47 -3.45 -12.29 2.71
N ALA A 48 -3.42 -13.61 2.96
CA ALA A 48 -2.63 -14.16 4.05
C ALA A 48 -1.13 -13.84 3.90
N ILE A 49 -0.57 -13.94 2.68
CA ILE A 49 0.82 -13.57 2.41
C ILE A 49 1.05 -12.06 2.70
N SER A 50 0.08 -11.20 2.41
CA SER A 50 0.20 -9.77 2.69
C SER A 50 0.35 -9.44 4.17
N PHE A 51 -0.04 -10.33 5.09
CA PHE A 51 0.24 -10.16 6.53
C PHE A 51 1.74 -10.21 6.87
N VAL A 52 2.61 -10.55 5.92
CA VAL A 52 4.08 -10.37 6.06
C VAL A 52 4.46 -8.89 6.09
N VAL A 53 3.67 -7.99 5.50
CA VAL A 53 3.95 -6.54 5.44
C VAL A 53 4.25 -5.93 6.81
N PRO A 54 3.44 -6.10 7.87
CA PRO A 54 3.73 -5.54 9.18
C PRO A 54 5.08 -5.98 9.77
N PHE A 55 5.52 -7.21 9.45
CA PHE A 55 6.83 -7.72 9.87
C PHE A 55 7.96 -6.97 9.19
N ILE A 56 7.90 -6.92 7.85
CA ILE A 56 8.92 -6.24 7.05
C ILE A 56 8.95 -4.75 7.43
N VAL A 57 7.81 -4.09 7.56
CA VAL A 57 7.72 -2.69 8.01
C VAL A 57 8.35 -2.49 9.38
N THR A 58 8.13 -3.41 10.31
CA THR A 58 8.70 -3.30 11.66
C THR A 58 10.22 -3.45 11.61
N ILE A 59 10.74 -4.42 10.86
CA ILE A 59 12.20 -4.61 10.67
C ILE A 59 12.80 -3.36 10.02
N LEU A 60 12.20 -2.87 8.92
CA LEU A 60 12.68 -1.69 8.22
C LEU A 60 12.60 -0.43 9.10
N ALA A 61 11.56 -0.28 9.94
CA ALA A 61 11.42 0.83 10.85
C ALA A 61 12.53 0.86 11.91
N VAL A 62 12.93 -0.30 12.43
CA VAL A 62 14.07 -0.39 13.35
C VAL A 62 15.38 -0.05 12.63
N LEU A 63 15.60 -0.62 11.45
CA LEU A 63 16.87 -0.46 10.72
C LEU A 63 17.05 0.97 10.19
N PHE A 64 16.01 1.58 9.62
CA PHE A 64 16.10 2.87 8.92
C PHE A 64 15.62 4.06 9.74
N LEU A 65 14.67 3.85 10.68
CA LEU A 65 14.14 4.93 11.51
C LEU A 65 14.65 4.90 12.95
N GLY A 66 15.39 3.84 13.34
CA GLY A 66 15.89 3.67 14.71
C GLY A 66 14.78 3.49 15.75
N GLU A 67 13.60 3.00 15.35
CA GLU A 67 12.47 2.82 16.25
C GLU A 67 12.69 1.66 17.21
N LYS A 68 12.30 1.85 18.46
CA LYS A 68 12.29 0.78 19.47
C LYS A 68 11.03 -0.07 19.31
N ILE A 69 11.19 -1.38 19.28
CA ILE A 69 10.05 -2.30 19.27
C ILE A 69 9.61 -2.53 20.72
N TYR A 70 8.35 -2.21 21.01
CA TYR A 70 7.74 -2.52 22.31
C TYR A 70 7.24 -3.96 22.33
N ILE A 71 7.31 -4.60 23.49
CA ILE A 71 6.96 -6.01 23.69
C ILE A 71 5.54 -6.35 23.19
N TYR A 72 4.57 -5.46 23.42
CA TYR A 72 3.19 -5.64 22.95
C TYR A 72 3.09 -5.72 21.42
N ARG A 73 3.89 -4.91 20.71
CA ARG A 73 3.94 -4.94 19.25
C ARG A 73 4.57 -6.23 18.73
N SER A 74 5.64 -6.72 19.39
CA SER A 74 6.26 -7.99 19.05
C SER A 74 5.30 -9.15 19.24
N PHE A 75 4.55 -9.17 20.35
CA PHE A 75 3.57 -10.21 20.62
C PHE A 75 2.43 -10.22 19.58
N ALA A 76 1.88 -9.05 19.22
CA ALA A 76 0.86 -8.93 18.17
C ALA A 76 1.37 -9.42 16.81
N LEU A 77 2.63 -9.09 16.46
CA LEU A 77 3.27 -9.59 15.24
C LEU A 77 3.35 -11.12 15.25
N VAL A 78 3.84 -11.73 16.32
CA VAL A 78 3.96 -13.20 16.44
C VAL A 78 2.59 -13.86 16.29
N LEU A 79 1.54 -13.34 16.94
CA LEU A 79 0.18 -13.86 16.79
C LEU A 79 -0.32 -13.74 15.35
N GLY A 80 -0.09 -12.60 14.70
CA GLY A 80 -0.45 -12.39 13.29
C GLY A 80 0.29 -13.36 12.36
N PHE A 81 1.57 -13.66 12.65
CA PHE A 81 2.35 -14.63 11.89
C PHE A 81 1.82 -16.06 12.03
N ILE A 82 1.50 -16.46 13.25
CA ILE A 82 0.89 -17.77 13.51
C ILE A 82 -0.44 -17.88 12.73
N GLY A 83 -1.29 -16.86 12.78
CA GLY A 83 -2.54 -16.81 12.01
C GLY A 83 -2.30 -16.97 10.50
N MET A 84 -1.30 -16.26 9.96
CA MET A 84 -0.90 -16.41 8.55
C MET A 84 -0.48 -17.85 8.22
N LEU A 85 0.35 -18.47 9.06
CA LEU A 85 0.80 -19.85 8.86
C LEU A 85 -0.35 -20.86 8.88
N ILE A 86 -1.34 -20.66 9.75
CA ILE A 86 -2.54 -21.51 9.82
C ILE A 86 -3.34 -21.44 8.50
N ILE A 87 -3.48 -20.25 7.92
CA ILE A 87 -4.19 -20.04 6.65
C ILE A 87 -3.40 -20.62 5.47
N LEU A 88 -2.10 -20.35 5.43
CA LEU A 88 -1.23 -20.79 4.33
C LEU A 88 -1.00 -22.30 4.32
N ARG A 89 -1.04 -22.97 5.49
CA ARG A 89 -0.72 -24.40 5.64
C ARG A 89 0.55 -24.80 4.88
N PRO A 90 1.73 -24.27 5.29
CA PRO A 90 2.99 -24.58 4.61
C PRO A 90 3.23 -26.09 4.63
N GLY A 91 3.57 -26.67 3.48
CA GLY A 91 3.68 -28.14 3.27
C GLY A 91 2.57 -28.72 2.41
N ILE A 92 1.44 -28.05 2.23
CA ILE A 92 0.34 -28.45 1.32
C ILE A 92 0.27 -27.53 0.12
N ILE A 93 0.86 -26.33 0.20
CA ILE A 93 0.84 -25.35 -0.88
C ILE A 93 2.04 -25.60 -1.80
N GLU A 94 1.75 -25.88 -3.06
CA GLU A 94 2.76 -25.76 -4.11
C GLU A 94 3.24 -24.31 -4.18
N ILE A 95 4.56 -24.13 -4.10
CA ILE A 95 5.20 -22.81 -4.22
C ILE A 95 5.03 -22.38 -5.68
N SER A 96 3.94 -21.69 -5.96
CA SER A 96 3.61 -21.15 -7.30
C SER A 96 4.27 -19.80 -7.53
N LEU A 97 4.39 -19.41 -8.80
CA LEU A 97 4.87 -18.07 -9.19
C LEU A 97 4.06 -16.95 -8.50
N GLY A 98 2.77 -17.16 -8.26
CA GLY A 98 1.90 -16.23 -7.54
C GLY A 98 2.36 -15.94 -6.11
N VAL A 99 2.91 -16.95 -5.39
CA VAL A 99 3.48 -16.75 -4.04
C VAL A 99 4.67 -15.80 -4.08
N TYR A 100 5.59 -15.98 -5.03
CA TYR A 100 6.73 -15.08 -5.20
C TYR A 100 6.30 -13.66 -5.56
N MET A 101 5.30 -13.50 -6.43
CA MET A 101 4.75 -12.20 -6.79
C MET A 101 4.10 -11.51 -5.58
N ALA A 102 3.33 -12.23 -4.77
CA ALA A 102 2.72 -11.68 -3.56
C ALA A 102 3.77 -11.27 -2.51
N LEU A 103 4.82 -12.06 -2.32
CA LEU A 103 5.94 -11.72 -1.43
C LEU A 103 6.72 -10.50 -1.92
N ALA A 104 7.05 -10.44 -3.22
CA ALA A 104 7.73 -9.30 -3.83
C ALA A 104 6.89 -8.02 -3.71
N SER A 105 5.58 -8.11 -3.97
CA SER A 105 4.63 -7.02 -3.76
C SER A 105 4.65 -6.54 -2.32
N SER A 106 4.54 -7.46 -1.35
CA SER A 106 4.54 -7.16 0.09
C SER A 106 5.83 -6.46 0.53
N PHE A 107 6.98 -6.88 -0.02
CA PHE A 107 8.26 -6.25 0.25
C PHE A 107 8.31 -4.80 -0.29
N MET A 108 7.94 -4.60 -1.56
CA MET A 108 7.90 -3.26 -2.16
C MET A 108 6.93 -2.34 -1.44
N TRP A 109 5.74 -2.84 -1.10
CA TRP A 109 4.74 -2.10 -0.33
C TRP A 109 5.25 -1.69 1.06
N SER A 110 6.02 -2.56 1.72
CA SER A 110 6.65 -2.24 3.00
C SER A 110 7.62 -1.07 2.90
N ILE A 111 8.39 -1.00 1.82
CA ILE A 111 9.28 0.15 1.55
C ILE A 111 8.46 1.43 1.31
N VAL A 112 7.36 1.34 0.57
CA VAL A 112 6.44 2.47 0.34
C VAL A 112 5.90 3.01 1.67
N ILE A 113 5.53 2.12 2.62
CA ILE A 113 5.08 2.52 3.97
C ILE A 113 6.19 3.25 4.72
N ILE A 114 7.42 2.76 4.68
CA ILE A 114 8.56 3.41 5.37
C ILE A 114 8.83 4.80 4.78
N ILE A 115 8.86 4.93 3.45
CA ILE A 115 9.01 6.23 2.79
C ILE A 115 7.87 7.17 3.21
N THR A 116 6.63 6.69 3.19
CA THR A 116 5.45 7.46 3.61
C THR A 116 5.60 7.94 5.05
N LYS A 117 6.08 7.08 5.95
CA LYS A 117 6.31 7.42 7.35
C LYS A 117 7.38 8.52 7.52
N THR A 118 8.42 8.52 6.67
CA THR A 118 9.42 9.59 6.71
C THR A 118 8.87 10.92 6.22
N ILE A 119 7.98 10.92 5.22
CA ILE A 119 7.36 12.13 4.67
C ILE A 119 6.32 12.69 5.65
N ALA A 120 5.57 11.81 6.32
CA ALA A 120 4.51 12.20 7.26
C ALA A 120 4.99 12.97 8.49
N LYS A 121 6.31 13.12 8.69
CA LYS A 121 6.87 13.98 9.73
C LYS A 121 6.74 15.47 9.38
N ASP A 122 6.80 15.78 8.09
CA ASP A 122 6.91 17.16 7.60
C ASP A 122 5.68 17.58 6.77
N ASP A 123 5.10 16.64 6.01
CA ASP A 123 3.97 16.89 5.12
C ASP A 123 2.64 16.48 5.75
N SER A 124 1.58 17.19 5.43
CA SER A 124 0.23 16.85 5.87
C SER A 124 -0.29 15.58 5.18
N SER A 125 -1.22 14.86 5.84
CA SER A 125 -1.85 13.67 5.26
C SER A 125 -2.51 13.96 3.90
N ILE A 126 -3.13 15.13 3.75
CA ILE A 126 -3.77 15.57 2.51
C ILE A 126 -2.73 15.74 1.39
N THR A 127 -1.58 16.36 1.69
CA THR A 127 -0.46 16.51 0.74
C THR A 127 0.03 15.13 0.28
N ILE A 128 0.26 14.22 1.23
CA ILE A 128 0.76 12.86 0.94
C ILE A 128 -0.21 12.09 0.04
N LEU A 129 -1.50 12.16 0.32
CA LEU A 129 -2.53 11.50 -0.48
C LEU A 129 -2.65 12.12 -1.87
N SER A 130 -2.69 13.46 -1.98
CA SER A 130 -2.82 14.17 -3.25
C SER A 130 -1.67 13.85 -4.20
N TYR A 131 -0.42 13.96 -3.74
CA TYR A 131 0.73 13.57 -4.55
C TYR A 131 0.73 12.09 -4.91
N GLY A 132 0.36 11.23 -3.95
CA GLY A 132 0.27 9.80 -4.18
C GLY A 132 -0.70 9.44 -5.28
N TYR A 133 -1.93 9.93 -5.20
CA TYR A 133 -2.94 9.67 -6.23
C TYR A 133 -2.60 10.31 -7.58
N THR A 134 -2.07 11.52 -7.59
CA THR A 134 -1.68 12.20 -8.83
C THR A 134 -0.62 11.39 -9.59
N TYR A 135 0.47 10.99 -8.93
CA TYR A 135 1.50 10.18 -9.58
C TYR A 135 0.99 8.80 -10.00
N MET A 136 0.19 8.14 -9.14
CA MET A 136 -0.41 6.85 -9.49
C MET A 136 -1.33 6.95 -10.70
N THR A 137 -2.14 8.00 -10.79
CA THR A 137 -3.01 8.24 -11.95
C THR A 137 -2.19 8.43 -13.23
N ILE A 138 -1.14 9.23 -13.18
CA ILE A 138 -0.27 9.47 -14.33
C ILE A 138 0.39 8.16 -14.79
N PHE A 139 1.00 7.40 -13.86
CA PHE A 139 1.71 6.18 -14.21
C PHE A 139 0.77 5.06 -14.67
N SER A 140 -0.38 4.88 -14.01
CA SER A 140 -1.36 3.90 -14.44
C SER A 140 -2.01 4.27 -15.77
N PHE A 141 -2.21 5.56 -16.04
CA PHE A 141 -2.70 6.04 -17.33
C PHE A 141 -1.75 5.73 -18.47
N ILE A 142 -0.44 5.94 -18.28
CA ILE A 142 0.58 5.60 -19.29
C ILE A 142 0.52 4.10 -19.63
N ILE A 143 0.42 3.22 -18.61
CA ILE A 143 0.31 1.77 -18.84
C ILE A 143 -1.01 1.44 -19.53
N ALA A 144 -2.11 2.06 -19.11
CA ALA A 144 -3.42 1.84 -19.69
C ALA A 144 -3.48 2.17 -21.19
N LEU A 145 -2.71 3.16 -21.66
CA LEU A 145 -2.64 3.49 -23.09
C LEU A 145 -2.13 2.30 -23.96
N PHE A 146 -1.26 1.46 -23.41
CA PHE A 146 -0.74 0.28 -24.15
C PHE A 146 -1.68 -0.92 -24.12
N TYR A 147 -2.53 -1.03 -23.09
CA TYR A 147 -3.42 -2.16 -22.84
C TYR A 147 -4.87 -1.73 -22.72
N TRP A 148 -5.25 -0.67 -23.44
CA TRP A 148 -6.58 -0.09 -23.31
C TRP A 148 -7.66 -1.07 -23.76
N GLN A 149 -8.54 -1.39 -22.83
CA GLN A 149 -9.80 -2.08 -23.10
C GLN A 149 -10.94 -1.19 -22.60
N THR A 150 -11.87 -0.86 -23.50
CA THR A 150 -12.99 0.00 -23.15
C THR A 150 -13.87 -0.70 -22.11
N PRO A 151 -13.97 -0.21 -20.88
CA PRO A 151 -14.81 -0.83 -19.87
C PRO A 151 -16.29 -0.69 -20.24
N SER A 152 -17.10 -1.68 -19.87
CA SER A 152 -18.56 -1.58 -20.02
C SER A 152 -19.11 -0.48 -19.12
N PHE A 153 -20.28 0.06 -19.45
CA PHE A 153 -20.94 1.09 -18.65
C PHE A 153 -21.16 0.63 -17.20
N GLN A 154 -21.52 -0.64 -17.01
CA GLN A 154 -21.71 -1.23 -15.71
C GLN A 154 -20.38 -1.28 -14.89
N THR A 155 -19.27 -1.61 -15.55
CA THR A 155 -17.93 -1.59 -14.94
C THR A 155 -17.52 -0.18 -14.51
N LEU A 156 -17.84 0.83 -15.31
CA LEU A 156 -17.58 2.24 -14.95
C LEU A 156 -18.33 2.66 -13.69
N ILE A 157 -19.60 2.27 -13.55
CA ILE A 157 -20.37 2.53 -12.33
C ILE A 157 -19.71 1.88 -11.11
N TYR A 158 -19.31 0.61 -11.21
CA TYR A 158 -18.62 -0.07 -10.10
C TYR A 158 -17.29 0.59 -9.74
N LEU A 159 -16.49 0.99 -10.72
CA LEU A 159 -15.23 1.68 -10.49
C LEU A 159 -15.44 3.05 -9.83
N PHE A 160 -16.47 3.79 -10.25
CA PHE A 160 -16.82 5.08 -9.64
C PHE A 160 -17.18 4.90 -8.16
N PHE A 161 -18.08 3.97 -7.84
CA PHE A 161 -18.46 3.72 -6.45
C PHE A 161 -17.31 3.17 -5.61
N ALA A 162 -16.49 2.27 -6.16
CA ALA A 162 -15.30 1.76 -5.46
C ALA A 162 -14.32 2.89 -5.12
N GLY A 163 -14.07 3.81 -6.05
CA GLY A 163 -13.23 4.98 -5.81
C GLY A 163 -13.83 5.94 -4.77
N LEU A 164 -15.13 6.23 -4.87
CA LEU A 164 -15.84 7.11 -3.95
C LEU A 164 -15.81 6.56 -2.52
N PHE A 165 -16.27 5.32 -2.32
CA PHE A 165 -16.31 4.69 -1.00
C PHE A 165 -14.92 4.44 -0.43
N GLY A 166 -13.95 4.02 -1.25
CA GLY A 166 -12.56 3.85 -0.82
C GLY A 166 -11.96 5.15 -0.29
N THR A 167 -12.20 6.27 -0.99
CA THR A 167 -11.70 7.59 -0.55
C THR A 167 -12.42 8.10 0.70
N LEU A 168 -13.73 7.92 0.80
CA LEU A 168 -14.51 8.31 1.97
C LEU A 168 -14.11 7.53 3.21
N LEU A 169 -13.90 6.20 3.09
CA LEU A 169 -13.45 5.36 4.21
C LEU A 169 -12.07 5.78 4.69
N LEU A 170 -11.13 6.04 3.78
CA LEU A 170 -9.80 6.53 4.16
C LEU A 170 -9.86 7.91 4.84
N SER A 171 -10.74 8.80 4.39
CA SER A 171 -10.96 10.10 5.01
C SER A 171 -11.51 9.96 6.43
N LEU A 172 -12.46 9.03 6.67
CA LEU A 172 -13.03 8.77 7.99
C LEU A 172 -12.03 8.16 8.97
N ILE A 173 -11.12 7.31 8.51
CA ILE A 173 -10.08 6.71 9.36
C ILE A 173 -9.05 7.76 9.80
N HIS A 174 -8.87 8.84 9.04
CA HIS A 174 -7.92 9.91 9.34
C HIS A 174 -8.51 11.07 10.18
N ILE A 175 -9.82 11.05 10.45
CA ILE A 175 -10.49 11.99 11.38
C ILE A 175 -10.48 11.39 12.80
#